data_e615d2df23d3e24a31b50491a1a5f9df
#
_entry.id   e615d2df23d3e24a31b50491a1a5f9df
#
_cell.length_a   1.000
_cell.length_b   1.000
_cell.length_c   1.000
_cell.angle_alpha   90.00
_cell.angle_beta   90.00
_cell.angle_gamma   90.00
#
_symmetry.space_group_name_H-M   'P 1'
#
loop_
_entity.id
_entity.type
_entity.pdbx_description
1 polymer ?
#
loop_
_entity_poly.entity_id
_entity_poly.type
_entity_poly.pdbx_seq_one_letter_code
_entity_poly.pdbx_strand_id
1 'polypeptide(L)'
;MRHLYWALSEVTRLGQPDITNADRPAGWRAWIAGVALADGIVCWIAAAILCSLFGVRSIGVIISAAVICIWQNYVRKGKLSNGITLLIRLLMRLNGVDETDQAWMVVARLLAMVLKPVLLVALFGMRRTGWLIPVAVLSTCIMLDMSGAVLKRRQTHSWKAVAHWIVAVVVCCLMGALCGVRFTLVSCVAIAAAFLLPPTVIRFSPFGEYDRQLLAKSLYLAFGELAMLLVGILGFALR
;
A
#
# COMPACT_ATOMS: atom_id res chain seq x y z
N MET A 1 -23.14 -11.91 -0.34
CA MET A 1 -22.18 -12.16 -1.43
C MET A 1 -21.86 -10.90 -2.27
N ARG A 2 -22.83 -10.06 -2.67
CA ARG A 2 -22.57 -8.84 -3.48
C ARG A 2 -21.54 -7.90 -2.87
N HIS A 3 -21.57 -7.63 -1.55
CA HIS A 3 -20.59 -6.77 -0.86
C HIS A 3 -19.15 -7.26 -0.97
N LEU A 4 -18.95 -8.58 -0.78
CA LEU A 4 -17.62 -9.21 -0.89
C LEU A 4 -17.09 -9.10 -2.33
N TYR A 5 -17.96 -9.32 -3.30
CA TYR A 5 -17.61 -9.24 -4.71
C TYR A 5 -17.16 -7.84 -5.12
N TRP A 6 -17.85 -6.80 -4.64
CA TRP A 6 -17.45 -5.41 -4.83
C TRP A 6 -16.12 -5.08 -4.15
N ALA A 7 -15.91 -5.57 -2.93
CA ALA A 7 -14.65 -5.38 -2.22
C ALA A 7 -13.49 -6.08 -2.95
N LEU A 8 -13.71 -7.31 -3.46
CA LEU A 8 -12.73 -8.02 -4.28
C LEU A 8 -12.40 -7.25 -5.56
N SER A 9 -13.39 -6.72 -6.27
CA SER A 9 -13.17 -5.97 -7.51
C SER A 9 -12.40 -4.68 -7.32
N GLU A 10 -12.53 -4.04 -6.17
CA GLU A 10 -11.79 -2.80 -5.85
C GLU A 10 -10.34 -3.08 -5.48
N VAL A 11 -10.08 -4.12 -4.69
CA VAL A 11 -8.75 -4.46 -4.19
C VAL A 11 -7.97 -5.30 -5.20
N THR A 12 -8.65 -6.21 -5.90
CA THR A 12 -8.02 -7.23 -6.75
C THR A 12 -8.59 -7.25 -8.16
N ARG A 13 -7.92 -7.98 -9.06
CA ARG A 13 -8.45 -8.31 -10.40
C ARG A 13 -9.47 -9.45 -10.39
N LEU A 14 -9.65 -10.14 -9.26
CA LEU A 14 -10.45 -11.34 -9.15
C LEU A 14 -11.97 -11.10 -9.15
N GLY A 15 -12.39 -9.86 -9.18
CA GLY A 15 -13.80 -9.48 -9.30
C GLY A 15 -13.93 -8.37 -10.34
N GLN A 16 -14.43 -8.67 -11.53
CA GLN A 16 -14.94 -7.64 -12.44
C GLN A 16 -16.46 -7.79 -12.49
N PRO A 17 -17.20 -6.97 -11.75
CA PRO A 17 -18.63 -6.91 -11.98
C PRO A 17 -18.88 -6.12 -13.28
N ASP A 18 -19.66 -6.68 -14.20
CA ASP A 18 -20.29 -5.95 -15.31
C ASP A 18 -21.38 -4.97 -14.84
N ILE A 19 -21.23 -4.47 -13.61
CA ILE A 19 -22.27 -3.73 -12.90
C ILE A 19 -21.86 -2.26 -12.83
N THR A 20 -22.77 -1.39 -13.20
CA THR A 20 -22.59 0.06 -13.16
C THR A 20 -22.38 0.56 -11.74
N ASN A 21 -21.67 1.70 -11.57
CA ASN A 21 -21.40 2.31 -10.25
C ASN A 21 -22.65 2.62 -9.41
N ALA A 22 -23.84 2.66 -10.05
CA ALA A 22 -25.14 2.90 -9.40
C ALA A 22 -25.56 1.77 -8.46
N ASP A 23 -25.08 0.54 -8.68
CA ASP A 23 -25.51 -0.66 -7.95
C ASP A 23 -24.61 -1.01 -6.77
N ARG A 24 -23.77 -0.09 -6.32
CA ARG A 24 -22.86 -0.36 -5.18
C ARG A 24 -23.65 -0.50 -3.88
N PRO A 25 -23.65 -1.68 -3.25
CA PRO A 25 -24.40 -1.89 -2.02
C PRO A 25 -23.79 -1.08 -0.86
N ALA A 26 -24.64 -0.47 -0.03
CA ALA A 26 -24.19 0.24 1.16
C ALA A 26 -23.39 -0.71 2.07
N GLY A 27 -22.22 -0.26 2.60
CA GLY A 27 -21.41 -1.05 3.53
C GLY A 27 -20.37 -1.98 2.87
N TRP A 28 -20.27 -2.06 1.53
CA TRP A 28 -19.25 -2.89 0.86
C TRP A 28 -17.80 -2.56 1.30
N ARG A 29 -17.55 -1.32 1.74
CA ARG A 29 -16.23 -0.88 2.22
C ARG A 29 -15.75 -1.64 3.45
N ALA A 30 -16.65 -2.11 4.30
CA ALA A 30 -16.28 -2.89 5.48
C ALA A 30 -15.60 -4.24 5.09
N TRP A 31 -15.95 -4.79 3.92
CA TRP A 31 -15.36 -6.03 3.42
C TRP A 31 -13.97 -5.86 2.82
N ILE A 32 -13.58 -4.63 2.48
CA ILE A 32 -12.26 -4.36 1.89
C ILE A 32 -11.13 -4.76 2.84
N ALA A 33 -11.26 -4.48 4.12
CA ALA A 33 -10.28 -4.88 5.12
C ALA A 33 -10.16 -6.41 5.21
N GLY A 34 -11.28 -7.14 5.12
CA GLY A 34 -11.29 -8.61 5.09
C GLY A 34 -10.60 -9.18 3.85
N VAL A 35 -10.84 -8.58 2.68
CA VAL A 35 -10.17 -8.97 1.42
C VAL A 35 -8.66 -8.70 1.49
N ALA A 36 -8.26 -7.55 2.04
CA ALA A 36 -6.85 -7.21 2.22
C ALA A 36 -6.17 -8.16 3.21
N LEU A 37 -6.86 -8.55 4.27
CA LEU A 37 -6.37 -9.55 5.22
C LEU A 37 -6.15 -10.90 4.54
N ALA A 38 -7.12 -11.37 3.76
CA ALA A 38 -7.00 -12.61 3.01
C ALA A 38 -5.82 -12.58 2.01
N ASP A 39 -5.67 -11.48 1.25
CA ASP A 39 -4.52 -11.28 0.35
C ASP A 39 -3.19 -11.29 1.13
N GLY A 40 -3.12 -10.63 2.28
CA GLY A 40 -1.95 -10.63 3.15
C GLY A 40 -1.58 -12.02 3.67
N ILE A 41 -2.57 -12.81 4.09
CA ILE A 41 -2.38 -14.20 4.56
C ILE A 41 -1.87 -15.08 3.42
N VAL A 42 -2.48 -14.99 2.23
CA VAL A 42 -2.04 -15.75 1.05
C VAL A 42 -0.59 -15.40 0.69
N CYS A 43 -0.25 -14.12 0.65
CA CYS A 43 1.12 -13.67 0.39
C CYS A 43 2.10 -14.15 1.46
N TRP A 44 1.71 -14.12 2.74
CA TRP A 44 2.54 -14.62 3.84
C TRP A 44 2.81 -16.11 3.72
N ILE A 45 1.77 -16.92 3.52
CA ILE A 45 1.90 -18.38 3.37
C ILE A 45 2.79 -18.70 2.17
N ALA A 46 2.54 -18.07 1.03
CA ALA A 46 3.34 -18.27 -0.17
C ALA A 46 4.82 -17.87 0.06
N ALA A 47 5.07 -16.73 0.68
CA ALA A 47 6.43 -16.30 1.03
C ALA A 47 7.11 -17.26 2.01
N ALA A 48 6.40 -17.74 3.03
CA ALA A 48 6.93 -18.69 4.01
C ALA A 48 7.29 -20.03 3.35
N ILE A 49 6.44 -20.54 2.46
CA ILE A 49 6.69 -21.77 1.68
C ILE A 49 7.91 -21.57 0.78
N LEU A 50 7.96 -20.51 -0.01
CA LEU A 50 9.05 -20.23 -0.93
C LEU A 50 10.38 -20.07 -0.19
N CYS A 51 10.40 -19.32 0.92
CA CYS A 51 11.58 -19.16 1.74
C CYS A 51 12.02 -20.48 2.40
N SER A 52 11.10 -21.39 2.73
CA SER A 52 11.44 -22.70 3.27
C SER A 52 11.99 -23.65 2.20
N LEU A 53 11.44 -23.61 0.98
CA LEU A 53 11.86 -24.46 -0.14
C LEU A 53 13.22 -24.05 -0.70
N PHE A 54 13.43 -22.77 -0.92
CA PHE A 54 14.67 -22.25 -1.52
C PHE A 54 15.75 -21.88 -0.50
N GLY A 55 15.43 -21.97 0.78
CA GLY A 55 16.29 -21.56 1.88
C GLY A 55 16.35 -20.04 2.06
N VAL A 56 16.84 -19.62 3.22
CA VAL A 56 16.99 -18.19 3.58
C VAL A 56 18.27 -17.58 3.01
N ARG A 57 19.01 -18.33 2.17
CA ARG A 57 20.18 -17.82 1.46
C ARG A 57 19.74 -16.84 0.37
N SER A 58 20.63 -15.93 -0.02
CA SER A 58 20.35 -14.77 -0.89
C SER A 58 19.48 -15.07 -2.12
N ILE A 59 19.69 -16.19 -2.79
CA ILE A 59 18.93 -16.57 -4.00
C ILE A 59 17.47 -16.91 -3.67
N GLY A 60 17.24 -17.69 -2.61
CA GLY A 60 15.88 -18.06 -2.20
C GLY A 60 15.04 -16.85 -1.80
N VAL A 61 15.65 -15.89 -1.11
CA VAL A 61 15.00 -14.63 -0.73
C VAL A 61 14.64 -13.80 -1.96
N ILE A 62 15.53 -13.69 -2.94
CA ILE A 62 15.30 -12.95 -4.18
C ILE A 62 14.17 -13.59 -4.99
N ILE A 63 14.18 -14.91 -5.17
CA ILE A 63 13.12 -15.62 -5.89
C ILE A 63 11.78 -15.43 -5.19
N SER A 64 11.73 -15.60 -3.87
CA SER A 64 10.50 -15.43 -3.09
C SER A 64 9.96 -14.00 -3.20
N ALA A 65 10.82 -13.00 -3.10
CA ALA A 65 10.45 -11.61 -3.25
C ALA A 65 9.92 -11.30 -4.67
N ALA A 66 10.57 -11.85 -5.70
CA ALA A 66 10.15 -11.66 -7.09
C ALA A 66 8.77 -12.29 -7.34
N VAL A 67 8.55 -13.53 -6.91
CA VAL A 67 7.26 -14.23 -7.06
C VAL A 67 6.15 -13.48 -6.35
N ILE A 68 6.35 -13.08 -5.09
CA ILE A 68 5.36 -12.31 -4.33
C ILE A 68 5.09 -10.95 -4.98
N CYS A 69 6.14 -10.28 -5.47
CA CYS A 69 5.99 -9.00 -6.16
C CYS A 69 5.15 -9.14 -7.45
N ILE A 70 5.41 -10.14 -8.26
CA ILE A 70 4.65 -10.41 -9.50
C ILE A 70 3.19 -10.72 -9.14
N TRP A 71 2.95 -11.61 -8.17
CA TRP A 71 1.61 -11.94 -7.70
C TRP A 71 0.85 -10.71 -7.23
N GLN A 72 1.43 -9.93 -6.33
CA GLN A 72 0.78 -8.73 -5.80
C GLN A 72 0.56 -7.67 -6.88
N ASN A 73 1.50 -7.49 -7.80
CA ASN A 73 1.33 -6.56 -8.91
C ASN A 73 0.18 -6.98 -9.84
N TYR A 74 0.08 -8.28 -10.11
CA TYR A 74 -1.03 -8.83 -10.89
C TYR A 74 -2.35 -8.68 -10.15
N VAL A 75 -2.45 -9.17 -8.91
CA VAL A 75 -3.68 -9.16 -8.12
C VAL A 75 -4.16 -7.74 -7.85
N ARG A 76 -3.26 -6.83 -7.47
CA ARG A 76 -3.58 -5.43 -7.13
C ARG A 76 -3.62 -4.47 -8.31
N LYS A 77 -3.75 -4.96 -9.54
CA LYS A 77 -3.87 -4.14 -10.76
C LYS A 77 -2.69 -3.18 -11.00
N GLY A 78 -1.50 -3.50 -10.52
CA GLY A 78 -0.33 -2.63 -10.66
C GLY A 78 -0.46 -1.28 -9.94
N LYS A 79 -1.27 -1.18 -8.89
CA LYS A 79 -1.55 0.10 -8.20
C LYS A 79 -0.26 0.80 -7.77
N LEU A 80 0.68 0.07 -7.17
CA LEU A 80 1.95 0.65 -6.73
C LEU A 80 2.75 1.21 -7.90
N SER A 81 2.93 0.45 -8.98
CA SER A 81 3.70 0.90 -10.14
C SER A 81 3.04 2.10 -10.82
N ASN A 82 1.71 2.10 -10.92
CA ASN A 82 0.96 3.23 -11.45
C ASN A 82 1.11 4.48 -10.56
N GLY A 83 1.09 4.31 -9.24
CA GLY A 83 1.27 5.40 -8.29
C GLY A 83 2.66 6.03 -8.39
N ILE A 84 3.72 5.22 -8.49
CA ILE A 84 5.09 5.71 -8.68
C ILE A 84 5.22 6.43 -10.02
N THR A 85 4.65 5.88 -11.09
CA THR A 85 4.67 6.53 -12.41
C THR A 85 3.99 7.89 -12.39
N LEU A 86 2.85 8.02 -11.69
CA LEU A 86 2.17 9.30 -11.53
C LEU A 86 2.98 10.31 -10.71
N LEU A 87 3.66 9.84 -9.67
CA LEU A 87 4.54 10.70 -8.86
C LEU A 87 5.70 11.24 -9.69
N ILE A 88 6.32 10.41 -10.51
CA ILE A 88 7.42 10.84 -11.39
C ILE A 88 6.93 11.83 -12.45
N ARG A 89 5.76 11.60 -13.04
CA ARG A 89 5.14 12.60 -13.95
C ARG A 89 4.93 13.94 -13.28
N LEU A 90 4.46 13.94 -12.03
CA LEU A 90 4.33 15.19 -11.28
C LEU A 90 5.69 15.86 -11.08
N LEU A 91 6.73 15.12 -10.72
CA LEU A 91 8.07 15.66 -10.56
C LEU A 91 8.65 16.21 -11.86
N MET A 92 8.46 15.53 -13.00
CA MET A 92 8.85 16.01 -14.31
C MET A 92 8.19 17.36 -14.62
N ARG A 93 6.88 17.44 -14.43
CA ARG A 93 6.11 18.67 -14.66
C ARG A 93 6.57 19.82 -13.78
N LEU A 94 6.82 19.59 -12.49
CA LEU A 94 7.31 20.60 -11.56
C LEU A 94 8.70 21.13 -11.94
N ASN A 95 9.50 20.31 -12.62
CA ASN A 95 10.82 20.69 -13.13
C ASN A 95 10.79 21.20 -14.59
N GLY A 96 9.62 21.42 -15.17
CA GLY A 96 9.50 21.91 -16.54
C GLY A 96 9.92 20.90 -17.64
N VAL A 97 10.00 19.62 -17.28
CA VAL A 97 10.29 18.53 -18.22
C VAL A 97 8.99 18.05 -18.86
N ASP A 98 9.03 17.74 -20.16
CA ASP A 98 7.86 17.22 -20.86
C ASP A 98 7.43 15.88 -20.26
N GLU A 99 6.15 15.79 -19.88
CA GLU A 99 5.54 14.57 -19.32
C GLU A 99 5.57 13.37 -20.29
N THR A 100 5.80 13.62 -21.58
CA THR A 100 5.87 12.61 -22.64
C THR A 100 7.29 12.12 -22.89
N ASP A 101 8.30 12.67 -22.22
CA ASP A 101 9.68 12.24 -22.38
C ASP A 101 9.85 10.75 -22.06
N GLN A 102 10.18 10.00 -23.12
CA GLN A 102 10.27 8.54 -23.05
C GLN A 102 11.37 8.07 -22.09
N ALA A 103 12.50 8.80 -22.01
CA ALA A 103 13.60 8.42 -21.14
C ALA A 103 13.17 8.44 -19.66
N TRP A 104 12.52 9.50 -19.22
CA TRP A 104 11.98 9.60 -17.87
C TRP A 104 10.87 8.60 -17.58
N MET A 105 10.03 8.29 -18.57
CA MET A 105 9.01 7.25 -18.43
C MET A 105 9.59 5.85 -18.29
N VAL A 106 10.72 5.57 -18.95
CA VAL A 106 11.46 4.31 -18.73
C VAL A 106 12.04 4.25 -17.32
N VAL A 107 12.68 5.34 -16.87
CA VAL A 107 13.20 5.45 -15.49
C VAL A 107 12.09 5.22 -14.46
N ALA A 108 10.93 5.86 -14.67
CA ALA A 108 9.76 5.68 -13.79
C ALA A 108 9.32 4.22 -13.67
N ARG A 109 9.24 3.53 -14.82
CA ARG A 109 8.84 2.11 -14.86
C ARG A 109 9.89 1.22 -14.20
N LEU A 110 11.17 1.45 -14.46
CA LEU A 110 12.27 0.70 -13.83
C LEU A 110 12.26 0.90 -12.32
N LEU A 111 12.13 2.14 -11.84
CA LEU A 111 12.05 2.41 -10.40
C LEU A 111 10.84 1.71 -9.77
N ALA A 112 9.68 1.76 -10.42
CA ALA A 112 8.47 1.08 -9.95
C ALA A 112 8.63 -0.45 -9.91
N MET A 113 9.40 -1.03 -10.84
CA MET A 113 9.67 -2.47 -10.90
C MET A 113 10.70 -2.91 -9.86
N VAL A 114 11.67 -2.08 -9.52
CA VAL A 114 12.80 -2.46 -8.65
C VAL A 114 12.52 -2.15 -7.18
N LEU A 115 11.84 -1.05 -6.88
CA LEU A 115 11.67 -0.57 -5.50
C LEU A 115 10.99 -1.60 -4.59
N LYS A 116 9.89 -2.18 -5.03
CA LYS A 116 9.15 -3.16 -4.24
C LYS A 116 9.91 -4.48 -4.02
N PRO A 117 10.47 -5.12 -5.05
CA PRO A 117 11.32 -6.31 -4.84
C PRO A 117 12.46 -6.07 -3.87
N VAL A 118 13.14 -4.93 -3.94
CA VAL A 118 14.24 -4.59 -3.03
C VAL A 118 13.75 -4.53 -1.59
N LEU A 119 12.62 -3.87 -1.32
CA LEU A 119 12.02 -3.80 0.01
C LEU A 119 11.58 -5.20 0.52
N LEU A 120 11.02 -6.03 -0.36
CA LEU A 120 10.64 -7.41 -0.01
C LEU A 120 11.88 -8.27 0.27
N VAL A 121 12.95 -8.14 -0.51
CA VAL A 121 14.23 -8.84 -0.25
C VAL A 121 14.78 -8.46 1.12
N ALA A 122 14.78 -7.17 1.47
CA ALA A 122 15.21 -6.72 2.79
C ALA A 122 14.34 -7.34 3.90
N LEU A 123 13.03 -7.33 3.75
CA LEU A 123 12.08 -7.89 4.73
C LEU A 123 12.26 -9.42 4.88
N PHE A 124 12.37 -10.15 3.79
CA PHE A 124 12.52 -11.60 3.79
C PHE A 124 13.91 -12.03 4.28
N GLY A 125 14.95 -11.26 3.98
CA GLY A 125 16.30 -11.47 4.53
C GLY A 125 16.33 -11.38 6.06
N MET A 126 15.45 -10.57 6.64
CA MET A 126 15.23 -10.48 8.10
C MET A 126 14.34 -11.61 8.65
N ARG A 127 13.89 -12.56 7.83
CA ARG A 127 12.95 -13.66 8.18
C ARG A 127 11.60 -13.14 8.71
N ARG A 128 11.11 -12.03 8.20
CA ARG A 128 9.88 -11.36 8.67
C ARG A 128 8.76 -11.37 7.64
N THR A 129 8.54 -12.52 7.00
CA THR A 129 7.47 -12.71 6.00
C THR A 129 6.08 -12.41 6.54
N GLY A 130 5.84 -12.63 7.85
CA GLY A 130 4.56 -12.33 8.50
C GLY A 130 4.16 -10.86 8.44
N TRP A 131 5.12 -9.94 8.23
CA TRP A 131 4.82 -8.52 8.07
C TRP A 131 4.01 -8.20 6.81
N LEU A 132 3.92 -9.13 5.85
CA LEU A 132 3.05 -8.96 4.66
C LEU A 132 1.58 -8.80 5.01
N ILE A 133 1.12 -9.37 6.13
CA ILE A 133 -0.26 -9.23 6.58
C ILE A 133 -0.56 -7.78 7.00
N PRO A 134 0.19 -7.17 7.95
CA PRO A 134 0.03 -5.75 8.27
C PRO A 134 0.18 -4.83 7.04
N VAL A 135 1.16 -5.11 6.17
CA VAL A 135 1.34 -4.33 4.92
C VAL A 135 0.07 -4.33 4.08
N ALA A 136 -0.54 -5.49 3.88
CA ALA A 136 -1.76 -5.61 3.07
C ALA A 136 -2.94 -4.86 3.69
N VAL A 137 -3.20 -5.07 4.98
CA VAL A 137 -4.34 -4.47 5.67
C VAL A 137 -4.20 -2.96 5.78
N LEU A 138 -3.04 -2.49 6.26
CA LEU A 138 -2.84 -1.07 6.54
C LEU A 138 -2.68 -0.23 5.28
N SER A 139 -1.96 -0.74 4.27
CA SER A 139 -1.89 -0.04 2.98
C SER A 139 -3.29 0.17 2.39
N THR A 140 -4.17 -0.82 2.57
CA THR A 140 -5.55 -0.73 2.10
C THR A 140 -6.38 0.23 2.95
N CYS A 141 -6.17 0.26 4.28
CA CYS A 141 -6.82 1.25 5.16
C CYS A 141 -6.38 2.69 4.82
N ILE A 142 -5.08 2.92 4.61
CA ILE A 142 -4.55 4.22 4.18
C ILE A 142 -5.18 4.63 2.84
N MET A 143 -5.24 3.70 1.89
CA MET A 143 -5.87 3.91 0.59
C MET A 143 -7.34 4.32 0.74
N LEU A 144 -8.10 3.66 1.61
CA LEU A 144 -9.51 3.98 1.85
C LEU A 144 -9.72 5.35 2.51
N ASP A 145 -8.88 5.68 3.48
CA ASP A 145 -8.93 6.97 4.16
C ASP A 145 -8.64 8.11 3.18
N MET A 146 -7.60 7.95 2.37
CA MET A 146 -7.28 8.89 1.31
C MET A 146 -8.38 9.02 0.25
N SER A 147 -9.07 7.93 -0.12
CA SER A 147 -10.19 8.00 -1.07
C SER A 147 -11.33 8.87 -0.55
N GLY A 148 -11.57 8.84 0.76
CA GLY A 148 -12.53 9.72 1.42
C GLY A 148 -12.13 11.19 1.39
N ALA A 149 -10.85 11.48 1.57
CA ALA A 149 -10.32 12.85 1.57
C ALA A 149 -10.25 13.47 0.17
N VAL A 150 -9.91 12.67 -0.84
CA VAL A 150 -9.72 13.12 -2.24
C VAL A 150 -11.05 13.26 -2.98
N LEU A 151 -11.98 12.31 -2.79
CA LEU A 151 -13.25 12.27 -3.53
C LEU A 151 -14.35 13.13 -2.90
N LYS A 152 -14.29 13.40 -1.61
CA LYS A 152 -15.22 14.28 -0.93
C LYS A 152 -14.49 15.54 -0.51
N ARG A 153 -14.74 16.64 -1.19
CA ARG A 153 -14.44 18.03 -0.78
C ARG A 153 -14.96 18.41 0.64
N ARG A 154 -15.54 17.47 1.36
CA ARG A 154 -16.04 17.67 2.72
C ARG A 154 -14.92 17.43 3.73
N GLN A 155 -14.54 18.52 4.39
CA GLN A 155 -13.86 18.56 5.69
C GLN A 155 -14.63 17.70 6.70
N THR A 156 -14.39 16.41 6.73
CA THR A 156 -14.81 15.59 7.86
C THR A 156 -13.61 15.42 8.79
N HIS A 157 -13.32 16.46 9.59
CA HIS A 157 -12.77 16.26 10.93
C HIS A 157 -13.86 15.60 11.77
N SER A 158 -14.24 14.42 11.39
CA SER A 158 -15.20 13.64 12.15
C SER A 158 -14.40 12.74 13.07
N TRP A 159 -14.79 12.68 14.32
CA TRP A 159 -14.34 11.69 15.29
C TRP A 159 -14.27 10.27 14.72
N LYS A 160 -15.06 9.97 13.69
CA LYS A 160 -15.05 8.72 12.94
C LYS A 160 -13.71 8.46 12.22
N ALA A 161 -13.07 9.49 11.66
CA ALA A 161 -11.76 9.33 11.02
C ALA A 161 -10.68 9.03 12.07
N VAL A 162 -10.74 9.71 13.22
CA VAL A 162 -9.82 9.48 14.34
C VAL A 162 -10.04 8.07 14.93
N ALA A 163 -11.30 7.64 15.08
CA ALA A 163 -11.61 6.31 15.58
C ALA A 163 -11.11 5.21 14.64
N HIS A 164 -11.31 5.33 13.32
CA HIS A 164 -10.76 4.40 12.34
C HIS A 164 -9.23 4.33 12.41
N TRP A 165 -8.62 5.46 12.65
CA TRP A 165 -7.19 5.60 12.78
C TRP A 165 -6.64 4.87 14.01
N ILE A 166 -7.26 5.09 15.18
CA ILE A 166 -6.92 4.39 16.42
C ILE A 166 -7.09 2.87 16.23
N VAL A 167 -8.21 2.44 15.64
CA VAL A 167 -8.46 1.02 15.37
C VAL A 167 -7.40 0.45 14.43
N ALA A 168 -7.01 1.15 13.37
CA ALA A 168 -5.96 0.70 12.45
C ALA A 168 -4.61 0.56 13.17
N VAL A 169 -4.23 1.51 14.03
CA VAL A 169 -3.00 1.44 14.84
C VAL A 169 -3.06 0.27 15.82
N VAL A 170 -4.18 0.09 16.54
CA VAL A 170 -4.36 -1.01 17.49
C VAL A 170 -4.28 -2.37 16.78
N VAL A 171 -4.97 -2.51 15.65
CA VAL A 171 -4.91 -3.75 14.83
C VAL A 171 -3.48 -4.00 14.36
N CYS A 172 -2.76 -2.95 13.98
CA CYS A 172 -1.35 -3.06 13.60
C CYS A 172 -0.48 -3.56 14.74
N CYS A 173 -0.65 -2.98 15.92
CA CYS A 173 0.10 -3.38 17.12
C CYS A 173 -0.19 -4.83 17.49
N LEU A 174 -1.45 -5.24 17.46
CA LEU A 174 -1.86 -6.62 17.75
C LEU A 174 -1.30 -7.60 16.73
N MET A 175 -1.43 -7.32 15.44
CA MET A 175 -0.91 -8.17 14.37
C MET A 175 0.62 -8.22 14.39
N GLY A 176 1.27 -7.12 14.69
CA GLY A 176 2.71 -7.08 14.86
C GLY A 176 3.17 -7.95 16.03
N ALA A 177 2.50 -7.86 17.17
CA ALA A 177 2.79 -8.69 18.34
C ALA A 177 2.62 -10.19 18.01
N LEU A 178 1.55 -10.56 17.29
CA LEU A 178 1.32 -11.94 16.82
C LEU A 178 2.42 -12.40 15.84
N CYS A 179 2.96 -11.51 15.02
CA CYS A 179 4.07 -11.80 14.12
C CYS A 179 5.45 -11.74 14.80
N GLY A 180 5.50 -11.64 16.15
CA GLY A 180 6.75 -11.55 16.91
C GLY A 180 7.49 -10.22 16.74
N VAL A 181 6.78 -9.19 16.33
CA VAL A 181 7.30 -7.82 16.22
C VAL A 181 7.17 -7.14 17.58
N ARG A 182 8.27 -6.82 18.20
CA ARG A 182 8.24 -5.87 19.33
C ARG A 182 8.11 -4.47 18.74
N PHE A 183 6.91 -3.89 18.82
CA PHE A 183 6.71 -2.51 18.43
C PHE A 183 7.47 -1.59 19.38
N THR A 184 8.43 -0.89 18.83
CA THR A 184 9.05 0.25 19.48
C THR A 184 8.16 1.47 19.32
N LEU A 185 8.32 2.47 20.19
CA LEU A 185 7.65 3.76 20.06
C LEU A 185 7.86 4.36 18.65
N VAL A 186 9.04 4.14 18.08
CA VAL A 186 9.40 4.57 16.72
C VAL A 186 8.48 3.94 15.66
N SER A 187 8.17 2.65 15.76
CA SER A 187 7.25 2.00 14.82
C SER A 187 5.84 2.57 14.93
N CYS A 188 5.36 2.82 16.15
CA CYS A 188 4.04 3.44 16.35
C CYS A 188 3.98 4.87 15.77
N VAL A 189 5.01 5.68 16.00
CA VAL A 189 5.11 7.03 15.43
C VAL A 189 5.19 6.98 13.90
N ALA A 190 5.95 6.05 13.34
CA ALA A 190 6.08 5.89 11.89
C ALA A 190 4.75 5.47 11.23
N ILE A 191 3.99 4.58 11.87
CA ILE A 191 2.64 4.22 11.41
C ILE A 191 1.72 5.44 11.49
N ALA A 192 1.77 6.15 12.60
CA ALA A 192 1.02 7.38 12.79
C ALA A 192 1.33 8.40 11.69
N ALA A 193 2.59 8.61 11.41
CA ALA A 193 3.03 9.49 10.33
C ALA A 193 2.55 9.01 8.95
N ALA A 194 2.58 7.71 8.68
CA ALA A 194 2.10 7.14 7.42
C ALA A 194 0.61 7.43 7.15
N PHE A 195 -0.21 7.53 8.18
CA PHE A 195 -1.62 7.93 8.03
C PHE A 195 -1.83 9.44 7.91
N LEU A 196 -1.05 10.24 8.65
CA LEU A 196 -1.24 11.69 8.71
C LEU A 196 -0.56 12.45 7.57
N LEU A 197 0.61 11.96 7.10
CA LEU A 197 1.40 12.64 6.07
C LEU A 197 0.64 12.86 4.76
N PRO A 198 -0.01 11.85 4.13
CA PRO A 198 -0.65 12.05 2.84
C PRO A 198 -1.72 13.14 2.83
N PRO A 199 -2.71 13.16 3.73
CA PRO A 199 -3.74 14.17 3.71
C PRO A 199 -3.19 15.57 4.06
N THR A 200 -2.15 15.67 4.92
CA THR A 200 -1.52 16.95 5.24
C THR A 200 -0.73 17.48 4.05
N VAL A 201 0.07 16.65 3.39
CA VAL A 201 0.83 17.03 2.19
C VAL A 201 -0.08 17.50 1.08
N ILE A 202 -1.18 16.80 0.83
CA ILE A 202 -2.16 17.21 -0.19
C ILE A 202 -2.80 18.56 0.17
N ARG A 203 -3.16 18.75 1.45
CA ARG A 203 -3.83 19.96 1.93
C ARG A 203 -2.94 21.20 1.85
N PHE A 204 -1.69 21.07 2.27
CA PHE A 204 -0.74 22.19 2.35
C PHE A 204 0.15 22.32 1.12
N SER A 205 -0.05 21.50 0.09
CA SER A 205 0.71 21.63 -1.16
C SER A 205 0.40 22.95 -1.85
N PRO A 206 1.42 23.71 -2.27
CA PRO A 206 1.26 24.98 -2.98
C PRO A 206 0.86 24.79 -4.46
N PHE A 207 0.56 23.57 -4.85
CA PHE A 207 0.33 23.18 -6.23
C PHE A 207 -1.05 23.61 -6.75
N GLY A 208 -1.13 23.84 -8.06
CA GLY A 208 -2.39 24.04 -8.77
C GLY A 208 -3.34 22.84 -8.60
N GLU A 209 -4.62 23.01 -8.94
CA GLU A 209 -5.63 21.98 -8.72
C GLU A 209 -5.30 20.66 -9.42
N TYR A 210 -4.80 20.72 -10.66
CA TYR A 210 -4.42 19.54 -11.43
C TYR A 210 -3.26 18.77 -10.78
N ASP A 211 -2.18 19.48 -10.41
CA ASP A 211 -1.00 18.86 -9.80
C ASP A 211 -1.31 18.30 -8.42
N ARG A 212 -2.19 18.94 -7.67
CA ARG A 212 -2.72 18.44 -6.39
C ARG A 212 -3.53 17.16 -6.58
N GLN A 213 -4.35 17.06 -7.62
CA GLN A 213 -5.09 15.83 -7.94
C GLN A 213 -4.14 14.71 -8.38
N LEU A 214 -3.10 15.03 -9.15
CA LEU A 214 -2.08 14.07 -9.55
C LEU A 214 -1.29 13.54 -8.36
N LEU A 215 -0.87 14.43 -7.46
CA LEU A 215 -0.22 14.07 -6.20
C LEU A 215 -1.12 13.18 -5.33
N ALA A 216 -2.37 13.58 -5.14
CA ALA A 216 -3.34 12.82 -4.36
C ALA A 216 -3.55 11.42 -4.92
N LYS A 217 -3.65 11.27 -6.25
CA LYS A 217 -3.81 9.98 -6.91
C LYS A 217 -2.55 9.11 -6.82
N SER A 218 -1.36 9.70 -6.94
CA SER A 218 -0.10 8.97 -6.79
C SER A 218 0.08 8.44 -5.36
N LEU A 219 -0.14 9.28 -4.36
CA LEU A 219 -0.08 8.90 -2.95
C LEU A 219 -1.13 7.83 -2.61
N TYR A 220 -2.36 7.99 -3.10
CA TYR A 220 -3.43 7.00 -2.95
C TYR A 220 -3.01 5.61 -3.43
N LEU A 221 -2.30 5.52 -4.55
CA LEU A 221 -1.94 4.24 -5.17
C LEU A 221 -0.68 3.61 -4.59
N ALA A 222 0.32 4.39 -4.21
CA ALA A 222 1.66 3.89 -3.88
C ALA A 222 2.06 4.05 -2.42
N PHE A 223 1.65 5.15 -1.78
CA PHE A 223 2.22 5.55 -0.49
C PHE A 223 1.98 4.52 0.62
N GLY A 224 0.76 4.03 0.76
CA GLY A 224 0.40 3.13 1.85
C GLY A 224 1.25 1.84 1.86
N GLU A 225 1.46 1.23 0.72
CA GLU A 225 2.22 -0.01 0.61
C GLU A 225 3.72 0.23 0.88
N LEU A 226 4.30 1.27 0.29
CA LEU A 226 5.70 1.63 0.50
C LEU A 226 5.98 2.02 1.94
N ALA A 227 5.13 2.86 2.53
CA ALA A 227 5.27 3.28 3.91
C ALA A 227 5.25 2.09 4.87
N MET A 228 4.33 1.14 4.69
CA MET A 228 4.24 -0.03 5.55
C MET A 228 5.40 -1.01 5.38
N LEU A 229 5.93 -1.17 4.16
CA LEU A 229 7.16 -1.94 3.95
C LEU A 229 8.36 -1.30 4.65
N LEU A 230 8.52 0.02 4.51
CA LEU A 230 9.60 0.76 5.17
C LEU A 230 9.47 0.74 6.70
N VAL A 231 8.27 0.92 7.24
CA VAL A 231 8.03 0.82 8.69
C VAL A 231 8.44 -0.56 9.23
N GLY A 232 8.11 -1.63 8.50
CA GLY A 232 8.54 -2.98 8.85
C GLY A 232 10.05 -3.13 8.87
N ILE A 233 10.73 -2.72 7.80
CA ILE A 233 12.19 -2.81 7.68
C ILE A 233 12.86 -2.00 8.80
N LEU A 234 12.46 -0.75 9.02
CA LEU A 234 13.02 0.09 10.08
C LEU A 234 12.75 -0.48 11.48
N GLY A 235 11.53 -0.95 11.74
CA GLY A 235 11.17 -1.54 13.03
C GLY A 235 11.93 -2.83 13.35
N PHE A 236 12.46 -3.53 12.33
CA PHE A 236 13.29 -4.72 12.52
C PHE A 236 14.80 -4.43 12.50
N ALA A 237 15.22 -3.41 11.75
CA ALA A 237 16.63 -3.02 11.65
C ALA A 237 17.15 -2.28 12.89
N LEU A 238 16.26 -1.58 13.61
CA LEU A 238 16.58 -0.81 14.82
C LEU A 238 16.59 -1.68 16.11
N ARG A 239 16.68 -2.98 15.96
CA ARG A 239 16.92 -3.93 17.05
C ARG A 239 18.41 -4.21 17.23
#